data_9d70b2ca19baed426d28dc4f1706cbd7
#
_entry.id   9d70b2ca19baed426d28dc4f1706cbd7
#
_cell.length_a   1.000
_cell.length_b   1.000
_cell.length_c   1.000
_cell.angle_alpha   90.00
_cell.angle_beta   90.00
_cell.angle_gamma   90.00
#
_symmetry.space_group_name_H-M   'P 1'
#
loop_
_entity.id
_entity.type
_entity.pdbx_description
1 polymer ?
#
loop_
_entity_poly.entity_id
_entity_poly.type
_entity_poly.pdbx_seq_one_letter_code
_entity_poly.pdbx_strand_id
1 'polypeptide(L)'
;MSLSRPDFLALCEQHGLGQHADALHRQLRPRIRYHRTDAPDVPPGGSRIGGGPDVPSDFEWPMHNGRALDFLLQLNLADLQGFACAPALPAHGTLAFFYDVQEQPWGFDPADRTGHRVYWFEGVDLQQWDAPDAETAF
;
A
#
# COMPACT_ATOMS: atom_id res chain seq x y z
N MET A 1 16.77 -9.82 -3.18
CA MET A 1 17.67 -10.79 -2.55
C MET A 1 16.90 -11.48 -1.44
N SER A 2 16.73 -12.79 -1.51
CA SER A 2 16.07 -13.55 -0.47
C SER A 2 17.14 -14.00 0.53
N LEU A 3 16.91 -13.77 1.82
CA LEU A 3 17.81 -14.26 2.88
C LEU A 3 17.63 -15.78 2.99
N SER A 4 18.68 -16.54 2.74
CA SER A 4 18.64 -17.99 2.92
C SER A 4 18.60 -18.35 4.43
N ARG A 5 18.10 -19.54 4.76
CA ARG A 5 18.10 -19.98 6.16
C ARG A 5 19.50 -20.02 6.78
N PRO A 6 20.54 -20.53 6.10
CA PRO A 6 21.92 -20.48 6.62
C PRO A 6 22.40 -19.06 6.91
N ASP A 7 22.15 -18.11 6.01
CA ASP A 7 22.54 -16.71 6.21
C ASP A 7 21.81 -16.09 7.38
N PHE A 8 20.51 -16.41 7.54
CA PHE A 8 19.72 -15.95 8.68
C PHE A 8 20.26 -16.47 10.01
N LEU A 9 20.63 -17.76 10.08
CA LEU A 9 21.19 -18.36 11.28
C LEU A 9 22.55 -17.72 11.62
N ALA A 10 23.41 -17.52 10.64
CA ALA A 10 24.69 -16.85 10.81
C ALA A 10 24.51 -15.40 11.33
N LEU A 11 23.50 -14.69 10.81
CA LEU A 11 23.17 -13.35 11.30
C LEU A 11 22.69 -13.36 12.75
N CYS A 12 21.85 -14.32 13.14
CA CYS A 12 21.43 -14.49 14.52
C CYS A 12 22.61 -14.76 15.47
N GLU A 13 23.54 -15.62 15.10
CA GLU A 13 24.76 -15.88 15.88
C GLU A 13 25.61 -14.63 16.03
N GLN A 14 25.84 -13.90 14.93
CA GLN A 14 26.61 -12.64 14.93
C GLN A 14 26.04 -11.60 15.91
N HIS A 15 24.72 -11.58 16.11
CA HIS A 15 24.05 -10.64 17.00
C HIS A 15 23.65 -11.21 18.37
N GLY A 16 24.20 -12.39 18.76
CA GLY A 16 23.92 -13.01 20.06
C GLY A 16 22.49 -13.55 20.20
N LEU A 17 21.79 -13.77 19.07
CA LEU A 17 20.41 -14.26 19.02
C LEU A 17 20.30 -15.74 18.65
N GLY A 18 21.43 -16.48 18.61
CA GLY A 18 21.47 -17.86 18.17
C GLY A 18 20.47 -18.78 18.87
N GLN A 19 20.31 -18.64 20.18
CA GLN A 19 19.32 -19.40 20.97
C GLN A 19 17.86 -19.13 20.58
N HIS A 20 17.59 -18.01 19.92
CA HIS A 20 16.24 -17.60 19.46
C HIS A 20 16.04 -17.81 17.97
N ALA A 21 17.06 -18.22 17.23
CA ALA A 21 17.07 -18.25 15.78
C ALA A 21 15.90 -19.03 15.17
N ASP A 22 15.56 -20.19 15.69
CA ASP A 22 14.43 -20.99 15.21
C ASP A 22 13.06 -20.32 15.48
N ALA A 23 12.91 -19.67 16.63
CA ALA A 23 11.68 -18.94 16.96
C ALA A 23 11.52 -17.72 16.02
N LEU A 24 12.57 -16.98 15.80
CA LEU A 24 12.59 -15.83 14.90
C LEU A 24 12.34 -16.27 13.44
N HIS A 25 12.97 -17.35 12.99
CA HIS A 25 12.80 -17.88 11.65
C HIS A 25 11.34 -18.25 11.36
N ARG A 26 10.61 -18.83 12.31
CA ARG A 26 9.18 -19.14 12.15
C ARG A 26 8.29 -17.90 12.01
N GLN A 27 8.76 -16.73 12.44
CA GLN A 27 8.03 -15.47 12.33
C GLN A 27 8.31 -14.72 11.02
N LEU A 28 9.33 -15.14 10.25
CA LEU A 28 9.60 -14.51 8.96
C LEU A 28 8.40 -14.66 8.03
N ARG A 29 8.10 -13.57 7.34
CA ARG A 29 7.05 -13.53 6.31
C ARG A 29 7.64 -12.99 5.01
N PRO A 30 7.24 -13.55 3.87
CA PRO A 30 7.63 -12.99 2.58
C PRO A 30 7.04 -11.58 2.44
N ARG A 31 7.77 -10.69 1.78
CA ARG A 31 7.32 -9.35 1.44
C ARG A 31 7.63 -9.05 -0.01
N ILE A 32 6.82 -8.20 -0.62
CA ILE A 32 7.10 -7.59 -1.91
C ILE A 32 7.87 -6.30 -1.63
N ARG A 33 9.00 -6.12 -2.32
CA ARG A 33 9.77 -4.88 -2.26
C ARG A 33 9.46 -4.05 -3.49
N TYR A 34 9.11 -2.81 -3.27
CA TYR A 34 8.93 -1.83 -4.33
C TYR A 34 10.21 -1.04 -4.53
N HIS A 35 10.48 -0.72 -5.79
CA HIS A 35 11.54 0.20 -6.18
C HIS A 35 10.87 1.36 -6.93
N ARG A 36 11.11 2.57 -6.45
CA ARG A 36 10.66 3.76 -7.15
C ARG A 36 11.47 3.92 -8.44
N THR A 37 10.77 4.17 -9.53
CA THR A 37 11.34 4.56 -10.82
C THR A 37 10.66 5.84 -11.27
N ASP A 38 11.38 6.71 -11.95
CA ASP A 38 10.81 7.92 -12.54
C ASP A 38 10.29 7.58 -13.93
N ALA A 39 9.12 6.93 -13.99
CA ALA A 39 8.42 6.66 -15.25
C ALA A 39 7.52 7.85 -15.58
N PRO A 40 7.68 8.50 -16.75
CA PRO A 40 6.89 9.68 -17.09
C PRO A 40 5.42 9.36 -17.37
N ASP A 41 5.12 8.17 -17.87
CA ASP A 41 3.77 7.77 -18.28
C ASP A 41 3.39 6.44 -17.63
N VAL A 42 2.53 6.50 -16.62
CA VAL A 42 1.92 5.31 -16.00
C VAL A 42 0.49 5.20 -16.57
N PRO A 43 0.14 4.08 -17.21
CA PRO A 43 -1.21 3.90 -17.75
C PRO A 43 -2.26 3.89 -16.63
N PRO A 44 -3.54 4.18 -16.92
CA PRO A 44 -4.61 4.07 -15.94
C PRO A 44 -4.63 2.73 -15.23
N GLY A 45 -4.77 2.75 -13.91
CA GLY A 45 -4.70 1.56 -13.05
C GLY A 45 -3.28 1.04 -12.78
N GLY A 46 -2.24 1.64 -13.37
CA GLY A 46 -0.84 1.27 -13.12
C GLY A 46 -0.36 1.66 -11.72
N SER A 47 0.65 0.94 -11.21
CA SER A 47 1.21 1.22 -9.88
C SER A 47 1.94 2.56 -9.84
N ARG A 48 1.61 3.42 -8.87
CA ARG A 48 2.27 4.73 -8.66
C ARG A 48 2.25 5.16 -7.20
N ILE A 49 3.14 6.07 -6.85
CA ILE A 49 3.21 6.73 -5.54
C ILE A 49 3.01 8.22 -5.75
N GLY A 50 2.05 8.80 -5.03
CA GLY A 50 1.69 10.23 -5.16
C GLY A 50 0.99 10.56 -6.48
N GLY A 51 0.82 11.85 -6.76
CA GLY A 51 -0.02 12.33 -7.85
C GLY A 51 -1.50 12.13 -7.56
N GLY A 52 -2.32 11.94 -8.60
CA GLY A 52 -3.74 11.63 -8.47
C GLY A 52 -4.03 10.14 -8.58
N PRO A 53 -5.05 9.61 -7.89
CA PRO A 53 -5.49 8.24 -8.02
C PRO A 53 -6.21 8.01 -9.36
N ASP A 54 -6.16 6.79 -9.86
CA ASP A 54 -7.05 6.34 -10.93
C ASP A 54 -8.30 5.73 -10.28
N VAL A 55 -9.44 6.34 -10.50
CA VAL A 55 -10.71 5.99 -9.85
C VAL A 55 -11.85 5.89 -10.87
N PRO A 56 -12.94 5.17 -10.54
CA PRO A 56 -14.16 5.18 -11.35
C PRO A 56 -14.80 6.58 -11.40
N SER A 57 -15.61 6.83 -12.41
CA SER A 57 -16.26 8.16 -12.62
C SER A 57 -17.26 8.54 -11.51
N ASP A 58 -17.77 7.58 -10.76
CA ASP A 58 -18.69 7.75 -9.63
C ASP A 58 -17.99 7.69 -8.27
N PHE A 59 -16.66 7.82 -8.24
CA PHE A 59 -15.87 7.78 -7.02
C PHE A 59 -16.20 8.96 -6.10
N GLU A 60 -16.45 8.65 -4.83
CA GLU A 60 -16.57 9.64 -3.77
C GLU A 60 -15.26 9.72 -2.99
N TRP A 61 -14.67 10.91 -2.93
CA TRP A 61 -13.41 11.10 -2.23
C TRP A 61 -13.56 10.86 -0.73
N PRO A 62 -12.71 10.02 -0.11
CA PRO A 62 -12.83 9.74 1.32
C PRO A 62 -12.47 10.94 2.18
N MET A 63 -13.26 11.16 3.23
CA MET A 63 -13.13 12.29 4.13
C MET A 63 -12.84 11.83 5.57
N HIS A 64 -12.06 12.62 6.30
CA HIS A 64 -11.85 12.51 7.73
C HIS A 64 -11.99 13.89 8.39
N ASN A 65 -12.85 14.01 9.40
CA ASN A 65 -13.09 15.26 10.12
C ASN A 65 -13.35 16.48 9.20
N GLY A 66 -14.14 16.28 8.13
CA GLY A 66 -14.47 17.33 7.17
C GLY A 66 -13.35 17.69 6.18
N ARG A 67 -12.28 16.91 6.12
CA ARG A 67 -11.15 17.11 5.21
C ARG A 67 -10.95 15.90 4.32
N ALA A 68 -10.58 16.12 3.06
CA ALA A 68 -10.25 15.06 2.12
C ALA A 68 -8.97 14.32 2.59
N LEU A 69 -8.98 12.98 2.50
CA LEU A 69 -7.79 12.19 2.74
C LEU A 69 -6.79 12.38 1.59
N ASP A 70 -5.51 12.32 1.94
CA ASP A 70 -4.45 12.36 0.95
C ASP A 70 -4.31 11.00 0.25
N PHE A 71 -4.19 11.02 -1.07
CA PHE A 71 -3.83 9.84 -1.83
C PHE A 71 -2.34 9.53 -1.64
N LEU A 72 -2.02 8.33 -1.21
CA LEU A 72 -0.63 7.92 -0.99
C LEU A 72 -0.05 7.18 -2.18
N LEU A 73 -0.73 6.12 -2.60
CA LEU A 73 -0.26 5.24 -3.66
C LEU A 73 -1.39 4.38 -4.20
N GLN A 74 -1.18 3.84 -5.38
CA GLN A 74 -1.98 2.75 -5.92
C GLN A 74 -1.09 1.63 -6.44
N LEU A 75 -1.62 0.40 -6.39
CA LEU A 75 -0.94 -0.81 -6.81
C LEU A 75 -1.80 -1.57 -7.82
N ASN A 76 -1.25 -1.82 -8.98
CA ASN A 76 -1.84 -2.76 -9.92
C ASN A 76 -1.58 -4.19 -9.42
N LEU A 77 -2.63 -4.94 -9.13
CA LEU A 77 -2.50 -6.28 -8.56
C LEU A 77 -1.97 -7.30 -9.57
N ALA A 78 -2.11 -7.06 -10.87
CA ALA A 78 -1.50 -7.90 -11.90
C ALA A 78 0.04 -7.88 -11.82
N ASP A 79 0.65 -6.75 -11.43
CA ASP A 79 2.10 -6.63 -11.26
C ASP A 79 2.63 -7.49 -10.09
N LEU A 80 1.75 -7.88 -9.18
CA LEU A 80 2.10 -8.64 -7.97
C LEU A 80 1.99 -10.15 -8.19
N GLN A 81 1.44 -10.59 -9.31
CA GLN A 81 1.31 -12.00 -9.59
C GLN A 81 2.68 -12.67 -9.75
N GLY A 82 2.81 -13.89 -9.23
CA GLY A 82 4.10 -14.61 -9.20
C GLY A 82 4.94 -14.41 -7.93
N PHE A 83 4.62 -13.45 -7.07
CA PHE A 83 5.25 -13.36 -5.75
C PHE A 83 4.60 -14.35 -4.76
N ALA A 84 5.41 -14.93 -3.87
CA ALA A 84 4.96 -15.96 -2.93
C ALA A 84 3.81 -15.55 -1.99
N CYS A 85 3.64 -14.25 -1.75
CA CYS A 85 2.57 -13.69 -0.93
C CYS A 85 1.37 -13.17 -1.74
N ALA A 86 1.45 -13.16 -3.07
CA ALA A 86 0.38 -12.68 -3.95
C ALA A 86 -0.93 -13.50 -3.90
N PRO A 87 -0.95 -14.83 -3.66
CA PRO A 87 -2.20 -15.60 -3.62
C PRO A 87 -3.23 -15.13 -2.60
N ALA A 88 -2.82 -14.32 -1.62
CA ALA A 88 -3.73 -13.71 -0.65
C ALA A 88 -4.47 -12.46 -1.20
N LEU A 89 -4.07 -11.96 -2.37
CA LEU A 89 -4.62 -10.77 -3.02
C LEU A 89 -5.45 -11.18 -4.25
N PRO A 90 -6.44 -10.37 -4.66
CA PRO A 90 -7.09 -10.55 -5.95
C PRO A 90 -6.07 -10.56 -7.09
N ALA A 91 -6.34 -11.34 -8.14
CA ALA A 91 -5.40 -11.51 -9.26
C ALA A 91 -5.28 -10.26 -10.15
N HIS A 92 -6.24 -9.36 -10.09
CA HIS A 92 -6.34 -8.16 -10.93
C HIS A 92 -7.02 -7.02 -10.18
N GLY A 93 -7.05 -5.85 -10.80
CA GLY A 93 -7.59 -4.62 -10.24
C GLY A 93 -6.51 -3.74 -9.63
N THR A 94 -6.94 -2.60 -9.11
CA THR A 94 -6.07 -1.60 -8.50
C THR A 94 -6.45 -1.40 -7.05
N LEU A 95 -5.48 -1.49 -6.14
CA LEU A 95 -5.63 -1.04 -4.76
C LEU A 95 -5.19 0.42 -4.66
N ALA A 96 -6.04 1.29 -4.15
CA ALA A 96 -5.74 2.69 -3.89
C ALA A 96 -5.77 2.97 -2.38
N PHE A 97 -4.73 3.65 -1.88
CA PHE A 97 -4.52 3.89 -0.46
C PHE A 97 -4.62 5.39 -0.17
N PHE A 98 -5.47 5.73 0.79
CA PHE A 98 -5.69 7.09 1.27
C PHE A 98 -5.45 7.16 2.77
N TYR A 99 -4.89 8.28 3.23
CA TYR A 99 -4.57 8.49 4.63
C TYR A 99 -4.58 9.98 4.98
N ASP A 100 -4.94 10.31 6.20
CA ASP A 100 -4.80 11.66 6.72
C ASP A 100 -3.37 11.92 7.15
N VAL A 101 -2.58 12.52 6.25
CA VAL A 101 -1.16 12.81 6.52
C VAL A 101 -0.97 14.00 7.46
N GLN A 102 -2.01 14.79 7.74
CA GLN A 102 -1.93 15.94 8.65
C GLN A 102 -2.17 15.52 10.10
N GLU A 103 -3.25 14.80 10.39
CA GLU A 103 -3.54 14.32 11.75
C GLU A 103 -2.79 13.05 12.10
N GLN A 104 -2.39 12.27 11.10
CA GLN A 104 -1.62 11.02 11.25
C GLN A 104 -2.22 10.07 12.30
N PRO A 105 -3.51 9.71 12.20
CA PRO A 105 -4.17 8.86 13.18
C PRO A 105 -3.50 7.49 13.27
N TRP A 106 -3.26 7.03 14.49
CA TRP A 106 -2.56 5.75 14.73
C TRP A 106 -3.45 4.51 14.60
N GLY A 107 -4.77 4.72 14.51
CA GLY A 107 -5.74 3.64 14.36
C GLY A 107 -6.07 2.89 15.65
N PHE A 108 -5.61 3.33 16.82
CA PHE A 108 -5.96 2.74 18.11
C PHE A 108 -7.31 3.21 18.63
N ASP A 109 -7.69 4.46 18.33
CA ASP A 109 -8.98 4.99 18.72
C ASP A 109 -10.03 4.64 17.65
N PRO A 110 -11.26 4.25 18.05
CA PRO A 110 -12.37 4.10 17.11
C PRO A 110 -12.65 5.35 16.26
N ALA A 111 -12.33 6.55 16.76
CA ALA A 111 -12.42 7.80 16.02
C ALA A 111 -11.46 7.86 14.82
N ASP A 112 -10.35 7.15 14.88
CA ASP A 112 -9.34 7.10 13.80
C ASP A 112 -9.80 6.34 12.55
N ARG A 113 -10.94 5.63 12.64
CA ARG A 113 -11.43 4.74 11.57
C ARG A 113 -11.58 5.39 10.22
N THR A 114 -11.92 6.67 10.19
CA THR A 114 -12.10 7.42 8.95
C THR A 114 -10.81 8.05 8.43
N GLY A 115 -9.72 8.01 9.22
CA GLY A 115 -8.42 8.60 8.88
C GLY A 115 -7.62 7.81 7.84
N HIS A 116 -8.13 6.68 7.38
CA HIS A 116 -7.53 5.90 6.30
C HIS A 116 -8.60 5.18 5.49
N ARG A 117 -8.32 4.91 4.21
CA ARG A 117 -9.15 4.09 3.32
C ARG A 117 -8.27 3.33 2.35
N VAL A 118 -8.69 2.10 2.06
CA VAL A 118 -8.15 1.30 0.96
C VAL A 118 -9.33 0.89 0.08
N TYR A 119 -9.25 1.23 -1.18
CA TYR A 119 -10.23 0.81 -2.18
C TYR A 119 -9.61 -0.23 -3.09
N TRP A 120 -10.41 -1.18 -3.49
CA TRP A 120 -10.11 -2.08 -4.57
C TRP A 120 -11.05 -1.82 -5.74
N PHE A 121 -10.49 -1.40 -6.85
CA PHE A 121 -11.20 -1.21 -8.10
C PHE A 121 -10.89 -2.39 -9.02
N GLU A 122 -11.92 -3.06 -9.48
CA GLU A 122 -11.78 -4.27 -10.29
C GLU A 122 -11.22 -4.03 -11.70
N GLY A 123 -11.20 -2.77 -12.16
CA GLY A 123 -10.27 -2.37 -13.19
C GLY A 123 -10.82 -2.08 -14.57
N VAL A 124 -12.02 -1.52 -14.70
CA VAL A 124 -12.48 -0.96 -15.98
C VAL A 124 -12.88 0.51 -15.80
N ASP A 125 -12.55 1.32 -16.79
CA ASP A 125 -12.94 2.75 -16.88
C ASP A 125 -12.41 3.63 -15.73
N LEU A 126 -11.17 3.36 -15.29
CA LEU A 126 -10.48 4.23 -14.33
C LEU A 126 -9.94 5.46 -15.05
N GLN A 127 -10.11 6.62 -14.41
CA GLN A 127 -9.55 7.89 -14.85
C GLN A 127 -8.80 8.56 -13.71
N GLN A 128 -7.74 9.27 -14.02
CA GLN A 128 -6.97 9.98 -13.02
C GLN A 128 -7.74 11.22 -12.53
N TRP A 129 -7.85 11.34 -11.22
CA TRP A 129 -8.44 12.50 -10.57
C TRP A 129 -7.37 13.27 -9.79
N ASP A 130 -7.49 14.59 -9.78
CA ASP A 130 -6.73 15.43 -8.86
C ASP A 130 -7.40 15.41 -7.49
N ALA A 131 -6.57 15.56 -6.43
CA ALA A 131 -7.10 15.73 -5.08
C ALA A 131 -8.00 16.97 -5.04
N PRO A 132 -9.16 16.91 -4.32
CA PRO A 132 -9.98 18.09 -4.10
C PRO A 132 -9.12 19.16 -3.40
N ASP A 133 -9.17 20.40 -3.90
CA ASP A 133 -8.56 21.53 -3.19
C ASP A 133 -9.19 21.67 -1.81
N ALA A 134 -8.38 22.02 -0.81
CA ALA A 134 -8.83 22.17 0.57
C ALA A 134 -10.00 23.18 0.73
N GLU A 135 -10.23 24.04 -0.25
CA GLU A 135 -11.33 25.02 -0.29
C GLU A 135 -12.63 24.47 -0.92
N THR A 136 -12.59 23.33 -1.61
CA THR A 136 -13.76 22.76 -2.33
C THR A 136 -14.45 21.62 -1.58
N ALA A 137 -13.95 21.26 -0.40
CA ALA A 137 -14.46 20.15 0.42
C ALA A 137 -15.63 20.55 1.36
N PHE A 138 -16.58 21.39 0.85
CA PHE A 138 -17.82 21.75 1.58
C PHE A 138 -19.05 21.42 0.77
#